data_63e9609a161a9abb721f6802b4ea1784
#
_entry.id   63e9609a161a9abb721f6802b4ea1784
#
_cell.length_a   1.000
_cell.length_b   1.000
_cell.length_c   1.000
_cell.angle_alpha   90.00
_cell.angle_beta   90.00
_cell.angle_gamma   90.00
#
_symmetry.space_group_name_H-M   'P 1'
#
loop_
_entity.id
_entity.type
_entity.pdbx_description
1 polymer ?
#
loop_
_entity_poly.entity_id
_entity_poly.type
_entity_poly.pdbx_seq_one_letter_code
_entity_poly.pdbx_strand_id
1 'polypeptide(L)'
;EEACLYAFNMLQADMVEYEKNSTVIVGNITIKDTSDAKSKRWGSSAINDGNIDGKKGGDGYVQFAEEYFNKLVKSETTDDMGRPATKWTNKGDKIGTYADKADQTYYKNVKLGNIYSDLGMTQKDEHATVIVNGVEATDVVVSKNNDRKISSSSANDGLVGDGSIVEVYYDEDDNHVTIVVADVYVGEITSKETKAADPYVVVDSKLQMKTVDGTN
;
A
#
# COMPACT_ATOMS: atom_id res chain seq x y z
N GLU A 1 0.57 -18.70 7.23
CA GLU A 1 0.48 -17.22 7.21
C GLU A 1 1.64 -16.57 7.97
N GLU A 2 1.88 -16.91 9.24
CA GLU A 2 2.97 -16.32 10.05
C GLU A 2 4.35 -16.48 9.41
N ALA A 3 4.66 -17.67 8.86
CA ALA A 3 5.95 -17.90 8.20
C ALA A 3 6.16 -16.99 6.97
N CYS A 4 5.09 -16.69 6.24
CA CYS A 4 5.15 -15.75 5.11
C CYS A 4 5.39 -14.32 5.60
N LEU A 5 4.75 -13.93 6.70
CA LEU A 5 4.93 -12.63 7.32
C LEU A 5 6.38 -12.44 7.81
N TYR A 6 6.94 -13.46 8.49
CA TYR A 6 8.33 -13.41 8.93
C TYR A 6 9.31 -13.33 7.76
N ALA A 7 9.07 -14.11 6.70
CA ALA A 7 9.90 -14.06 5.52
C ALA A 7 9.82 -12.69 4.82
N PHE A 8 8.62 -12.12 4.75
CA PHE A 8 8.42 -10.78 4.19
C PHE A 8 9.12 -9.69 5.02
N ASN A 9 8.95 -9.73 6.34
CA ASN A 9 9.63 -8.80 7.23
C ASN A 9 11.16 -8.93 7.16
N MET A 10 11.66 -10.18 6.99
CA MET A 10 13.09 -10.41 6.82
C MET A 10 13.64 -9.75 5.56
N LEU A 11 12.90 -9.74 4.46
CA LEU A 11 13.34 -9.08 3.21
C LEU A 11 13.62 -7.60 3.40
N GLN A 12 12.85 -6.95 4.29
CA GLN A 12 12.92 -5.52 4.57
C GLN A 12 13.77 -5.16 5.79
N ALA A 13 14.27 -6.16 6.51
CA ALA A 13 15.06 -5.93 7.71
C ALA A 13 16.45 -5.40 7.38
N ASP A 14 16.89 -4.41 8.15
CA ASP A 14 18.26 -3.93 8.08
C ASP A 14 19.25 -5.02 8.46
N MET A 15 20.29 -5.12 7.69
CA MET A 15 21.41 -5.97 8.02
C MET A 15 22.28 -5.35 9.10
N VAL A 16 22.87 -6.20 9.91
CA VAL A 16 23.83 -5.77 10.92
C VAL A 16 25.23 -6.24 10.56
N GLU A 17 26.21 -5.44 10.90
CA GLU A 17 27.62 -5.80 10.84
C GLU A 17 28.27 -5.58 12.20
N TYR A 18 29.29 -6.34 12.43
CA TYR A 18 30.15 -6.14 13.59
C TYR A 18 31.44 -5.47 13.11
N GLU A 19 31.84 -4.39 13.76
CA GLU A 19 33.15 -3.80 13.47
C GLU A 19 34.22 -4.88 13.64
N LYS A 20 35.17 -4.95 12.70
CA LYS A 20 36.29 -5.89 12.78
C LYS A 20 37.03 -5.63 14.06
N ASN A 21 36.92 -6.58 14.98
CA ASN A 21 37.48 -6.52 16.31
C ASN A 21 38.99 -6.21 16.27
N SER A 22 39.39 -5.17 16.95
CA SER A 22 40.75 -5.03 17.40
C SER A 22 41.01 -6.13 18.46
N THR A 23 41.84 -7.08 18.11
CA THR A 23 42.26 -8.10 19.04
C THR A 23 43.38 -7.52 19.86
N VAL A 24 43.16 -7.32 21.15
CA VAL A 24 44.22 -6.93 22.07
C VAL A 24 44.80 -8.20 22.69
N ILE A 25 46.06 -8.43 22.45
CA ILE A 25 46.79 -9.56 23.05
C ILE A 25 47.61 -9.03 24.24
N VAL A 26 47.25 -9.49 25.41
CA VAL A 26 47.97 -9.17 26.66
C VAL A 26 48.60 -10.47 27.19
N GLY A 27 49.88 -10.68 26.92
CA GLY A 27 50.54 -11.95 27.22
C GLY A 27 49.92 -13.10 26.40
N ASN A 28 49.47 -14.14 27.10
CA ASN A 28 48.80 -15.29 26.45
C ASN A 28 47.27 -15.14 26.40
N ILE A 29 46.73 -13.98 26.74
CA ILE A 29 45.29 -13.75 26.75
C ILE A 29 44.91 -12.93 25.51
N THR A 30 44.02 -13.49 24.70
CA THR A 30 43.45 -12.80 23.58
C THR A 30 42.09 -12.21 24.00
N ILE A 31 42.02 -10.90 24.10
CA ILE A 31 40.78 -10.19 24.36
C ILE A 31 40.21 -9.80 23.00
N LYS A 32 39.08 -10.41 22.61
CA LYS A 32 38.32 -9.94 21.50
C LYS A 32 37.39 -8.86 22.02
N ASP A 33 37.55 -7.67 21.49
CA ASP A 33 36.54 -6.63 21.67
C ASP A 33 35.27 -7.07 20.92
N THR A 34 34.20 -7.33 21.65
CA THR A 34 32.87 -7.56 21.06
C THR A 34 32.29 -6.19 20.83
N SER A 35 32.60 -5.60 19.67
CA SER A 35 31.93 -4.39 19.25
C SER A 35 30.44 -4.64 19.12
N ASP A 36 29.63 -3.65 19.48
CA ASP A 36 28.19 -3.71 19.33
C ASP A 36 27.83 -3.89 17.87
N ALA A 37 26.78 -4.65 17.59
CA ALA A 37 26.22 -4.78 16.27
C ALA A 37 25.71 -3.40 15.81
N LYS A 38 26.09 -3.00 14.62
CA LYS A 38 25.62 -1.76 13.98
C LYS A 38 24.86 -2.08 12.71
N SER A 39 23.89 -1.27 12.35
CA SER A 39 23.25 -1.39 11.04
C SER A 39 24.27 -1.22 9.94
N LYS A 40 24.31 -2.18 9.02
CA LYS A 40 25.21 -2.17 7.87
C LYS A 40 24.85 -1.01 6.95
N ARG A 41 25.87 -0.28 6.52
CA ARG A 41 25.67 0.85 5.61
C ARG A 41 26.20 0.56 4.22
N TRP A 42 25.51 1.12 3.23
CA TRP A 42 26.03 1.16 1.88
C TRP A 42 27.28 2.05 1.78
N GLY A 43 28.18 1.65 0.90
CA GLY A 43 29.25 2.55 0.47
C GLY A 43 28.71 3.64 -0.48
N SER A 44 29.50 4.68 -0.69
CA SER A 44 29.13 5.88 -1.47
C SER A 44 28.75 5.65 -2.94
N SER A 45 28.73 4.43 -3.43
CA SER A 45 28.42 4.08 -4.82
C SER A 45 27.35 2.99 -4.93
N ALA A 46 26.52 2.82 -3.89
CA ALA A 46 25.49 1.79 -3.89
C ALA A 46 24.38 2.10 -4.92
N ILE A 47 24.17 1.15 -5.81
CA ILE A 47 23.14 1.27 -6.86
C ILE A 47 21.82 0.61 -6.45
N ASN A 48 21.83 -0.16 -5.37
CA ASN A 48 20.68 -0.92 -4.88
C ASN A 48 20.03 -0.29 -3.65
N ASP A 49 20.64 0.74 -3.10
CA ASP A 49 20.11 1.53 -2.01
C ASP A 49 18.78 2.17 -2.43
N GLY A 50 17.72 1.93 -1.69
CA GLY A 50 16.37 2.35 -2.02
C GLY A 50 15.54 1.35 -2.81
N ASN A 51 16.09 0.17 -3.16
CA ASN A 51 15.32 -0.85 -3.87
C ASN A 51 14.20 -1.46 -3.01
N ILE A 52 14.37 -1.47 -1.70
CA ILE A 52 13.45 -2.13 -0.76
C ILE A 52 12.80 -1.13 0.20
N ASP A 53 13.51 -0.11 0.65
CA ASP A 53 12.98 0.89 1.57
C ASP A 53 11.97 1.85 0.90
N GLY A 54 11.92 1.86 -0.45
CA GLY A 54 11.00 2.70 -1.21
C GLY A 54 11.40 4.17 -1.28
N LYS A 55 12.52 4.54 -0.67
CA LYS A 55 12.99 5.94 -0.65
C LYS A 55 13.84 6.21 -1.87
N LYS A 56 13.50 7.25 -2.60
CA LYS A 56 14.31 7.68 -3.74
C LYS A 56 15.70 8.11 -3.29
N GLY A 57 16.72 7.32 -3.65
CA GLY A 57 18.10 7.55 -3.24
C GLY A 57 18.51 6.80 -2.00
N GLY A 58 17.60 5.95 -1.47
CA GLY A 58 17.84 5.08 -0.33
C GLY A 58 17.93 5.80 1.02
N ASP A 59 18.09 5.03 2.06
CA ASP A 59 18.29 5.52 3.42
C ASP A 59 19.75 5.37 3.89
N GLY A 60 20.58 4.80 3.03
CA GLY A 60 22.00 4.56 3.30
C GLY A 60 22.27 3.30 4.15
N TYR A 61 21.22 2.55 4.50
CA TYR A 61 21.34 1.25 5.16
C TYR A 61 21.13 0.12 4.17
N VAL A 62 21.58 -1.07 4.54
CA VAL A 62 21.51 -2.26 3.68
C VAL A 62 20.42 -3.16 4.21
N GLN A 63 19.32 -3.30 3.48
CA GLN A 63 18.30 -4.28 3.80
C GLN A 63 18.71 -5.66 3.26
N PHE A 64 18.20 -6.72 3.90
CA PHE A 64 18.53 -8.09 3.54
C PHE A 64 18.28 -8.39 2.06
N ALA A 65 17.15 -7.94 1.53
CA ALA A 65 16.83 -8.18 0.13
C ALA A 65 17.71 -7.38 -0.83
N GLU A 66 18.19 -6.20 -0.47
CA GLU A 66 19.12 -5.42 -1.30
C GLU A 66 20.48 -6.08 -1.44
N GLU A 67 20.94 -6.74 -0.38
CA GLU A 67 22.21 -7.48 -0.41
C GLU A 67 22.08 -8.77 -1.22
N TYR A 68 21.08 -9.59 -0.94
CA TYR A 68 20.99 -10.95 -1.48
C TYR A 68 20.08 -11.09 -2.71
N PHE A 69 19.15 -10.15 -2.90
CA PHE A 69 18.18 -10.13 -4.00
C PHE A 69 18.22 -8.80 -4.75
N ASN A 70 19.40 -8.38 -5.14
CA ASN A 70 19.71 -7.05 -5.69
C ASN A 70 18.94 -6.64 -6.98
N LYS A 71 18.07 -7.49 -7.49
CA LYS A 71 17.14 -7.20 -8.59
C LYS A 71 15.69 -7.14 -8.13
N LEU A 72 15.44 -7.41 -6.86
CA LEU A 72 14.14 -7.22 -6.25
C LEU A 72 13.96 -5.74 -5.93
N VAL A 73 12.84 -5.18 -6.37
CA VAL A 73 12.51 -3.76 -6.16
C VAL A 73 11.09 -3.67 -5.64
N LYS A 74 10.94 -2.91 -4.57
CA LYS A 74 9.68 -2.47 -4.00
C LYS A 74 9.46 -1.02 -4.42
N SER A 75 8.27 -0.68 -4.84
CA SER A 75 7.90 0.69 -5.17
C SER A 75 6.47 0.97 -4.77
N GLU A 76 6.23 2.19 -4.32
CA GLU A 76 4.90 2.68 -4.04
C GLU A 76 4.12 2.88 -5.34
N THR A 77 2.84 2.60 -5.29
CA THR A 77 1.90 2.72 -6.41
C THR A 77 0.47 2.77 -5.89
N THR A 78 -0.48 2.71 -6.79
CA THR A 78 -1.87 2.43 -6.47
C THR A 78 -2.32 1.16 -7.21
N ASP A 79 -3.32 0.47 -6.67
CA ASP A 79 -3.97 -0.63 -7.37
C ASP A 79 -5.07 -0.12 -8.33
N ASP A 80 -5.78 -1.05 -8.97
CA ASP A 80 -6.83 -0.71 -9.95
C ASP A 80 -8.06 0.00 -9.32
N MET A 81 -8.20 -0.08 -7.98
CA MET A 81 -9.22 0.63 -7.22
C MET A 81 -8.73 1.98 -6.69
N GLY A 82 -7.47 2.34 -6.94
CA GLY A 82 -6.84 3.56 -6.45
C GLY A 82 -6.38 3.47 -4.99
N ARG A 83 -6.36 2.28 -4.39
CA ARG A 83 -5.84 2.08 -3.05
C ARG A 83 -4.33 2.24 -3.05
N PRO A 84 -3.73 2.90 -2.05
CA PRO A 84 -2.30 2.81 -1.83
C PRO A 84 -1.84 1.36 -1.88
N ALA A 85 -0.78 1.11 -2.58
CA ALA A 85 -0.33 -0.24 -2.86
C ALA A 85 1.18 -0.31 -3.05
N THR A 86 1.72 -1.48 -2.80
CA THR A 86 3.12 -1.79 -3.03
C THR A 86 3.26 -2.71 -4.24
N LYS A 87 4.06 -2.27 -5.20
CA LYS A 87 4.43 -3.05 -6.38
C LYS A 87 5.79 -3.67 -6.20
N TRP A 88 5.87 -4.98 -6.43
CA TRP A 88 7.10 -5.73 -6.42
C TRP A 88 7.50 -6.15 -7.83
N THR A 89 8.78 -5.95 -8.16
CA THR A 89 9.37 -6.41 -9.42
C THR A 89 10.67 -7.17 -9.16
N ASN A 90 11.03 -8.12 -10.03
CA ASN A 90 12.32 -8.78 -10.00
C ASN A 90 12.91 -8.78 -11.40
N LYS A 91 14.11 -8.26 -11.56
CA LYS A 91 14.77 -8.06 -12.89
C LYS A 91 13.91 -7.25 -13.87
N GLY A 92 13.03 -6.38 -13.36
CA GLY A 92 12.09 -5.60 -14.14
C GLY A 92 10.73 -6.27 -14.39
N ASP A 93 10.63 -7.58 -14.18
CA ASP A 93 9.35 -8.29 -14.34
C ASP A 93 8.46 -8.10 -13.11
N LYS A 94 7.18 -7.82 -13.35
CA LYS A 94 6.19 -7.63 -12.27
C LYS A 94 5.93 -8.95 -11.55
N ILE A 95 6.14 -8.97 -10.23
CA ILE A 95 5.71 -10.07 -9.35
C ILE A 95 4.25 -9.87 -8.98
N GLY A 96 3.90 -8.67 -8.51
CA GLY A 96 2.54 -8.34 -8.09
C GLY A 96 2.41 -6.91 -7.61
N THR A 97 1.16 -6.47 -7.44
CA THR A 97 0.79 -5.24 -6.76
C THR A 97 -0.15 -5.64 -5.62
N TYR A 98 0.13 -5.18 -4.44
CA TYR A 98 -0.57 -5.55 -3.22
C TYR A 98 -1.03 -4.28 -2.53
N ALA A 99 -2.35 -4.12 -2.37
CA ALA A 99 -2.91 -3.00 -1.64
C ALA A 99 -2.43 -3.00 -0.19
N ASP A 100 -2.12 -1.82 0.31
CA ASP A 100 -1.75 -1.63 1.70
C ASP A 100 -2.98 -1.83 2.59
N LYS A 101 -2.74 -2.08 3.87
CA LYS A 101 -3.84 -2.24 4.81
C LYS A 101 -4.41 -0.87 5.14
N ALA A 102 -5.73 -0.72 4.98
CA ALA A 102 -6.41 0.50 5.38
C ALA A 102 -6.31 0.73 6.91
N ASP A 103 -6.12 1.98 7.30
CA ASP A 103 -6.12 2.39 8.71
C ASP A 103 -7.51 2.29 9.31
N GLN A 104 -8.52 2.62 8.51
CA GLN A 104 -9.93 2.47 8.87
C GLN A 104 -10.74 1.89 7.70
N THR A 105 -11.76 1.09 8.03
CA THR A 105 -12.69 0.53 7.04
C THR A 105 -14.11 0.68 7.55
N TYR A 106 -14.97 1.23 6.71
CA TYR A 106 -16.39 1.40 6.99
C TYR A 106 -17.22 0.63 5.95
N TYR A 107 -18.29 -0.02 6.41
CA TYR A 107 -19.24 -0.74 5.56
C TYR A 107 -20.56 0.00 5.41
N LYS A 108 -20.53 1.29 5.66
CA LYS A 108 -21.65 2.23 5.54
C LYS A 108 -21.10 3.61 5.28
N ASN A 109 -21.97 4.53 4.90
CA ASN A 109 -21.57 5.92 4.80
C ASN A 109 -21.02 6.45 6.14
N VAL A 110 -20.04 7.30 6.07
CA VAL A 110 -19.38 7.90 7.20
C VAL A 110 -19.15 9.39 6.94
N LYS A 111 -19.23 10.20 7.98
CA LYS A 111 -18.90 11.62 7.90
C LYS A 111 -17.38 11.80 7.92
N LEU A 112 -16.88 12.72 7.11
CA LEU A 112 -15.45 13.09 7.13
C LEU A 112 -14.94 13.47 8.51
N GLY A 113 -15.73 14.24 9.27
CA GLY A 113 -15.36 14.57 10.63
C GLY A 113 -15.19 13.35 11.55
N ASN A 114 -15.95 12.28 11.32
CA ASN A 114 -15.76 11.04 12.07
C ASN A 114 -14.48 10.32 11.63
N ILE A 115 -14.19 10.30 10.33
CA ILE A 115 -12.92 9.74 9.80
C ILE A 115 -11.74 10.42 10.49
N TYR A 116 -11.69 11.75 10.51
CA TYR A 116 -10.61 12.47 11.16
C TYR A 116 -10.52 12.20 12.66
N SER A 117 -11.67 12.07 13.33
CA SER A 117 -11.71 11.70 14.74
C SER A 117 -11.22 10.29 15.01
N ASP A 118 -11.62 9.34 14.17
CA ASP A 118 -11.26 7.92 14.31
C ASP A 118 -9.76 7.69 14.01
N LEU A 119 -9.17 8.52 13.14
CA LEU A 119 -7.73 8.55 12.88
C LEU A 119 -6.94 9.29 13.96
N GLY A 120 -7.61 9.97 14.91
CA GLY A 120 -6.95 10.76 15.95
C GLY A 120 -6.29 12.04 15.43
N MET A 121 -6.70 12.52 14.25
CA MET A 121 -6.10 13.71 13.64
C MET A 121 -6.42 14.97 14.47
N THR A 122 -5.35 15.68 14.83
CA THR A 122 -5.46 16.97 15.53
C THR A 122 -5.69 18.14 14.56
N GLN A 123 -5.15 18.01 13.35
CA GLN A 123 -5.35 18.94 12.26
C GLN A 123 -6.06 18.22 11.12
N LYS A 124 -7.16 18.77 10.65
CA LYS A 124 -7.94 18.21 9.55
C LYS A 124 -7.21 18.41 8.23
N ASP A 125 -7.25 17.38 7.40
CA ASP A 125 -6.84 17.50 6.02
C ASP A 125 -7.97 18.17 5.20
N GLU A 126 -7.71 19.38 4.72
CA GLU A 126 -8.66 20.13 3.88
C GLU A 126 -8.62 19.66 2.42
N HIS A 127 -7.66 18.82 2.06
CA HIS A 127 -7.38 18.36 0.71
C HIS A 127 -7.41 16.84 0.57
N ALA A 128 -8.19 16.16 1.41
CA ALA A 128 -8.33 14.71 1.34
C ALA A 128 -8.64 14.24 -0.08
N THR A 129 -7.87 13.26 -0.56
CA THR A 129 -8.11 12.64 -1.85
C THR A 129 -9.22 11.60 -1.73
N VAL A 130 -10.23 11.68 -2.58
CA VAL A 130 -11.29 10.68 -2.64
C VAL A 130 -11.30 10.00 -3.99
N ILE A 131 -11.23 8.68 -3.95
CA ILE A 131 -11.23 7.81 -5.13
C ILE A 131 -12.47 6.94 -5.08
N VAL A 132 -13.23 6.92 -6.16
CA VAL A 132 -14.44 6.12 -6.26
C VAL A 132 -14.30 5.14 -7.42
N ASN A 133 -14.35 3.84 -7.11
CA ASN A 133 -14.18 2.78 -8.11
C ASN A 133 -12.94 2.97 -9.00
N GLY A 134 -11.82 3.38 -8.40
CA GLY A 134 -10.55 3.59 -9.11
C GLY A 134 -10.42 4.94 -9.83
N VAL A 135 -11.38 5.83 -9.70
CA VAL A 135 -11.34 7.16 -10.33
C VAL A 135 -11.32 8.25 -9.25
N GLU A 136 -10.33 9.12 -9.31
CA GLU A 136 -10.27 10.27 -8.41
C GLU A 136 -11.45 11.22 -8.67
N ALA A 137 -12.13 11.57 -7.61
CA ALA A 137 -13.25 12.49 -7.65
C ALA A 137 -12.73 13.93 -7.50
N THR A 138 -12.80 14.70 -8.58
CA THR A 138 -12.31 16.08 -8.65
C THR A 138 -13.16 17.08 -7.90
N ASP A 139 -14.45 16.77 -7.69
CA ASP A 139 -15.35 17.56 -6.86
C ASP A 139 -15.96 16.62 -5.85
N VAL A 140 -15.35 16.55 -4.73
CA VAL A 140 -15.62 15.48 -3.83
C VAL A 140 -16.93 15.63 -3.19
N VAL A 141 -17.77 14.67 -3.47
CA VAL A 141 -18.86 14.44 -2.67
C VAL A 141 -19.28 13.07 -2.64
N VAL A 142 -19.80 12.67 -1.63
CA VAL A 142 -20.48 11.43 -1.58
C VAL A 142 -21.85 11.63 -0.99
N SER A 143 -22.82 11.72 -1.83
CA SER A 143 -24.20 11.75 -1.44
C SER A 143 -24.98 10.56 -1.99
N LYS A 144 -26.12 10.32 -1.38
CA LYS A 144 -27.04 9.20 -1.63
C LYS A 144 -27.48 8.97 -3.07
N ASN A 145 -27.30 9.93 -3.97
CA ASN A 145 -27.97 9.94 -5.27
C ASN A 145 -27.00 10.04 -6.44
N ASN A 146 -25.86 9.38 -6.40
CA ASN A 146 -24.79 9.50 -7.41
C ASN A 146 -24.13 10.88 -7.52
N ASP A 147 -24.61 11.85 -6.81
CA ASP A 147 -23.95 13.14 -6.66
C ASP A 147 -22.90 13.02 -5.53
N ARG A 148 -21.83 12.37 -5.84
CA ARG A 148 -20.78 12.11 -4.89
C ARG A 148 -19.84 13.30 -4.82
N LYS A 149 -20.21 14.36 -4.09
CA LYS A 149 -19.43 15.58 -3.97
C LYS A 149 -19.26 15.96 -2.54
N ILE A 150 -18.12 16.27 -2.05
CA ILE A 150 -17.89 17.06 -0.83
C ILE A 150 -17.72 18.50 -1.30
N SER A 151 -18.62 19.38 -0.93
CA SER A 151 -18.35 20.79 -1.16
C SER A 151 -17.29 21.28 -0.20
N SER A 152 -16.38 22.12 -0.67
CA SER A 152 -15.26 22.69 0.11
C SER A 152 -15.69 23.42 1.38
N SER A 153 -16.96 23.83 1.47
CA SER A 153 -17.54 24.48 2.66
C SER A 153 -18.08 23.50 3.69
N SER A 154 -18.14 22.21 3.40
CA SER A 154 -18.75 21.16 4.24
C SER A 154 -17.82 20.00 4.53
N ALA A 155 -16.52 20.21 4.44
CA ALA A 155 -15.49 19.16 4.62
C ALA A 155 -15.65 18.32 5.91
N ASN A 156 -16.36 18.82 6.89
CA ASN A 156 -16.60 18.13 8.16
C ASN A 156 -17.91 17.36 8.23
N ASP A 157 -18.87 17.66 7.36
CA ASP A 157 -20.22 17.10 7.39
C ASP A 157 -20.57 16.24 6.16
N GLY A 158 -19.68 16.15 5.18
CA GLY A 158 -19.86 15.33 4.01
C GLY A 158 -19.94 13.85 4.39
N LEU A 159 -20.88 13.11 3.77
CA LEU A 159 -20.99 11.69 3.88
C LEU A 159 -20.20 11.01 2.77
N VAL A 160 -19.46 9.98 3.11
CA VAL A 160 -18.66 9.19 2.17
C VAL A 160 -19.24 7.77 2.10
N GLY A 161 -19.49 7.26 0.91
CA GLY A 161 -19.74 5.84 0.67
C GLY A 161 -21.09 5.30 1.09
N ASP A 162 -22.20 5.89 0.66
CA ASP A 162 -23.52 5.34 0.97
C ASP A 162 -23.69 3.92 0.37
N GLY A 163 -23.82 2.92 1.24
CA GLY A 163 -23.98 1.52 0.85
C GLY A 163 -22.75 0.84 0.29
N SER A 164 -21.59 1.45 0.43
CA SER A 164 -20.31 1.01 -0.15
C SER A 164 -19.31 0.60 0.93
N ILE A 165 -18.19 0.03 0.52
CA ILE A 165 -17.01 -0.12 1.38
C ILE A 165 -16.21 1.16 1.25
N VAL A 166 -15.83 1.73 2.39
CA VAL A 166 -14.95 2.91 2.47
C VAL A 166 -13.69 2.52 3.21
N GLU A 167 -12.58 2.56 2.52
CA GLU A 167 -11.24 2.33 3.07
C GLU A 167 -10.53 3.67 3.19
N VAL A 168 -9.86 3.88 4.30
CA VAL A 168 -9.19 5.13 4.61
C VAL A 168 -7.73 4.85 4.90
N TYR A 169 -6.86 5.64 4.29
CA TYR A 169 -5.41 5.58 4.43
C TYR A 169 -4.91 6.95 4.87
N TYR A 170 -4.12 6.98 5.92
CA TYR A 170 -3.61 8.20 6.50
C TYR A 170 -2.09 8.23 6.45
N ASP A 171 -1.56 9.22 5.76
CA ASP A 171 -0.15 9.54 5.75
C ASP A 171 0.11 10.58 6.85
N GLU A 172 0.76 10.14 7.93
CA GLU A 172 1.07 11.00 9.07
C GLU A 172 2.15 12.03 8.73
N ASP A 173 3.09 11.70 7.85
CA ASP A 173 4.21 12.56 7.50
C ASP A 173 3.73 13.79 6.72
N ASP A 174 2.80 13.58 5.80
CA ASP A 174 2.22 14.64 4.96
C ASP A 174 0.88 15.16 5.52
N ASN A 175 0.37 14.59 6.61
CA ASN A 175 -0.96 14.84 7.18
C ASN A 175 -2.08 14.73 6.12
N HIS A 176 -1.97 13.74 5.23
CA HIS A 176 -2.85 13.55 4.10
C HIS A 176 -3.73 12.31 4.25
N VAL A 177 -5.01 12.43 3.88
CA VAL A 177 -5.98 11.33 3.94
C VAL A 177 -6.42 10.94 2.54
N THR A 178 -6.22 9.68 2.19
CA THR A 178 -6.78 9.08 0.98
C THR A 178 -7.99 8.21 1.35
N ILE A 179 -9.13 8.49 0.74
CA ILE A 179 -10.39 7.78 0.96
C ILE A 179 -10.75 7.04 -0.31
N VAL A 180 -10.83 5.73 -0.23
CA VAL A 180 -11.20 4.88 -1.36
C VAL A 180 -12.58 4.30 -1.14
N VAL A 181 -13.48 4.58 -2.06
CA VAL A 181 -14.86 4.11 -2.03
C VAL A 181 -15.03 3.04 -3.10
N ALA A 182 -15.40 1.83 -2.68
CA ALA A 182 -15.77 0.75 -3.57
C ALA A 182 -17.28 0.52 -3.50
N ASP A 183 -17.97 0.73 -4.62
CA ASP A 183 -19.40 0.43 -4.71
C ASP A 183 -19.62 -1.07 -4.69
N VAL A 184 -20.49 -1.51 -3.81
CA VAL A 184 -20.84 -2.92 -3.66
C VAL A 184 -22.28 -3.13 -4.11
N TYR A 185 -22.46 -4.06 -5.02
CA TYR A 185 -23.77 -4.42 -5.56
C TYR A 185 -24.05 -5.90 -5.32
N VAL A 186 -25.29 -6.22 -5.00
CA VAL A 186 -25.77 -7.59 -5.03
C VAL A 186 -26.41 -7.81 -6.39
N GLY A 187 -25.93 -8.80 -7.13
CA GLY A 187 -26.42 -9.05 -8.48
C GLY A 187 -26.64 -10.52 -8.78
N GLU A 188 -27.51 -10.80 -9.72
CA GLU A 188 -27.73 -12.13 -10.29
C GLU A 188 -26.98 -12.23 -11.63
N ILE A 189 -26.24 -13.33 -11.80
CA ILE A 189 -25.57 -13.61 -13.08
C ILE A 189 -26.63 -14.03 -14.10
N THR A 190 -26.85 -13.20 -15.10
CA THR A 190 -27.86 -13.44 -16.14
C THR A 190 -27.31 -14.18 -17.34
N SER A 191 -26.04 -13.98 -17.67
CA SER A 191 -25.40 -14.73 -18.74
C SER A 191 -23.88 -14.81 -18.54
N LYS A 192 -23.32 -15.88 -19.09
CA LYS A 192 -21.87 -16.08 -19.17
C LYS A 192 -21.50 -16.25 -20.65
N GLU A 193 -20.75 -15.32 -21.19
CA GLU A 193 -20.16 -15.48 -22.51
C GLU A 193 -18.86 -16.28 -22.37
N THR A 194 -18.88 -17.54 -22.83
CA THR A 194 -17.69 -18.35 -23.01
C THR A 194 -17.34 -18.38 -24.48
N LYS A 195 -16.29 -17.69 -24.88
CA LYS A 195 -15.70 -17.94 -26.19
C LYS A 195 -15.00 -19.28 -26.16
N ALA A 196 -15.19 -20.10 -27.23
CA ALA A 196 -14.45 -21.35 -27.37
C ALA A 196 -12.97 -21.03 -27.30
N ALA A 197 -12.31 -21.54 -26.28
CA ALA A 197 -10.93 -21.24 -26.05
C ALA A 197 -10.05 -22.02 -27.04
N ASP A 198 -9.32 -21.29 -27.84
CA ASP A 198 -8.07 -21.82 -28.37
C ASP A 198 -7.17 -22.06 -27.13
N PRO A 199 -6.65 -23.27 -26.92
CA PRO A 199 -5.84 -23.57 -25.73
C PRO A 199 -4.56 -22.74 -25.62
N TYR A 200 -4.25 -21.95 -26.64
CA TYR A 200 -3.08 -21.09 -26.70
C TYR A 200 -3.40 -19.58 -26.60
N VAL A 201 -4.67 -19.21 -26.49
CA VAL A 201 -5.08 -17.81 -26.42
C VAL A 201 -5.85 -17.56 -25.13
N VAL A 202 -5.36 -16.64 -24.30
CA VAL A 202 -6.08 -16.14 -23.15
C VAL A 202 -7.25 -15.29 -23.66
N VAL A 203 -8.47 -15.78 -23.44
CA VAL A 203 -9.69 -15.09 -23.86
C VAL A 203 -10.35 -14.49 -22.64
N ASP A 204 -10.60 -13.18 -22.68
CA ASP A 204 -11.37 -12.50 -21.64
C ASP A 204 -12.81 -13.05 -21.63
N SER A 205 -13.21 -13.58 -20.47
CA SER A 205 -14.59 -14.02 -20.27
C SER A 205 -15.40 -12.86 -19.72
N LYS A 206 -16.56 -12.60 -20.34
CA LYS A 206 -17.50 -11.57 -19.86
C LYS A 206 -18.63 -12.23 -19.07
N LEU A 207 -18.91 -11.67 -17.91
CA LEU A 207 -20.09 -11.99 -17.12
C LEU A 207 -21.07 -10.83 -17.24
N GLN A 208 -22.32 -11.13 -17.54
CA GLN A 208 -23.40 -10.15 -17.41
C GLN A 208 -24.09 -10.38 -16.06
N MET A 209 -24.27 -9.31 -15.33
CA MET A 209 -24.96 -9.31 -14.05
C MET A 209 -26.10 -8.31 -14.09
N LYS A 210 -27.22 -8.66 -13.49
CA LYS A 210 -28.31 -7.74 -13.20
C LYS A 210 -28.29 -7.43 -11.71
N THR A 211 -28.20 -6.16 -11.36
CA THR A 211 -28.25 -5.73 -9.97
C THR A 211 -29.66 -5.88 -9.40
N VAL A 212 -29.80 -5.97 -8.09
CA VAL A 212 -31.10 -6.15 -7.43
C VAL A 212 -32.00 -4.93 -7.62
N ASP A 213 -31.43 -3.76 -7.85
CA ASP A 213 -32.14 -2.52 -8.14
C ASP A 213 -32.58 -2.39 -9.62
N GLY A 214 -32.21 -3.35 -10.47
CA GLY A 214 -32.59 -3.38 -11.89
C GLY A 214 -31.71 -2.56 -12.82
N THR A 215 -30.63 -1.98 -12.32
CA THR A 215 -29.61 -1.36 -13.17
C THR A 215 -28.68 -2.44 -13.79
N ASN A 216 -28.31 -2.31 -15.07
CA ASN A 216 -27.41 -3.25 -15.75
C ASN A 216 -26.02 -2.62 -15.92
#